data_a17f498ef18797be52393ab256598cb6
#
_entry.id   a17f498ef18797be52393ab256598cb6
#
_cell.length_a   1.000
_cell.length_b   1.000
_cell.length_c   1.000
_cell.angle_alpha   90.00
_cell.angle_beta   90.00
_cell.angle_gamma   90.00
#
_symmetry.space_group_name_H-M   'P 1'
#
loop_
_entity.id
_entity.type
_entity.pdbx_description
1 polymer ?
#
loop_
_entity_poly.entity_id
_entity_poly.type
_entity_poly.pdbx_seq_one_letter_code
_entity_poly.pdbx_strand_id
1 'polypeptide(L)'
;MKMKGLGRGLDALLAVDESKKEIQRSLPVTALQPGKYQPRTQMDKESLEELAASIRAQGLMQPILVRPVSMDRYEIIAGERRWRASQLAGLTEVPTLIREIPDEAALAMALIENIQRENLNPLEEALGLQRLVDEFAMTHQQAADAVGRSRPAASNLLRLLQLAKPVQDMLMAGTIDMGHARALLPLSNVLQVQIAQRIAQKGLSVREAERLVQREMAPPAARVAPKPDRDLLRLQEELSDTLGATVAIKANRKGAGKLMIDFSDLDQLEGLLARLR
;
A
#
# COMPACT_ATOMS: atom_id res chain seq x y z
N MET A 1 7.94 4.30 35.17
CA MET A 1 7.22 4.59 33.92
C MET A 1 7.46 3.41 33.00
N LYS A 2 6.49 2.50 32.80
CA LYS A 2 6.68 1.29 31.99
C LYS A 2 6.75 1.69 30.51
N MET A 3 7.87 1.41 29.86
CA MET A 3 8.00 1.51 28.40
C MET A 3 7.02 0.50 27.75
N LYS A 4 5.95 1.03 27.18
CA LYS A 4 5.06 0.28 26.31
C LYS A 4 5.69 0.27 24.92
N GLY A 5 5.97 -0.94 24.38
CA GLY A 5 5.98 -1.07 22.95
C GLY A 5 7.13 -1.77 22.24
N LEU A 6 7.86 -2.71 22.85
CA LEU A 6 8.54 -3.73 22.02
C LEU A 6 7.64 -4.97 21.98
N GLY A 7 7.10 -5.26 20.82
CA GLY A 7 6.10 -6.32 20.64
C GLY A 7 6.71 -7.72 20.80
N ARG A 8 5.88 -8.66 21.22
CA ARG A 8 6.18 -10.10 21.44
C ARG A 8 6.91 -10.81 20.27
N GLY A 9 6.91 -10.24 19.07
CA GLY A 9 7.63 -10.78 17.91
C GLY A 9 9.13 -10.49 17.95
N LEU A 10 9.52 -9.33 18.46
CA LEU A 10 10.93 -9.01 18.70
C LEU A 10 11.47 -9.81 19.88
N ASP A 11 10.65 -10.01 20.91
CA ASP A 11 11.00 -10.87 22.06
C ASP A 11 11.26 -12.33 21.62
N ALA A 12 10.60 -12.83 20.59
CA ALA A 12 10.86 -14.18 20.05
C ALA A 12 12.17 -14.26 19.24
N LEU A 13 12.56 -13.21 18.53
CA LEU A 13 13.86 -13.10 17.86
C LEU A 13 14.97 -12.68 18.83
N LEU A 14 14.62 -11.96 19.90
CA LEU A 14 15.49 -11.56 20.99
C LEU A 14 15.42 -12.52 22.18
N ALA A 15 14.56 -13.53 22.16
CA ALA A 15 14.52 -14.62 23.14
C ALA A 15 15.80 -15.48 23.14
N VAL A 16 16.84 -14.99 22.49
CA VAL A 16 18.21 -15.30 22.89
C VAL A 16 18.42 -14.64 24.26
N ASP A 17 17.95 -15.35 25.29
CA ASP A 17 18.39 -15.21 26.67
C ASP A 17 18.43 -13.75 27.20
N GLU A 18 17.33 -13.28 27.82
CA GLU A 18 17.32 -12.03 28.61
C GLU A 18 18.41 -11.99 29.70
N SER A 19 19.14 -13.08 29.90
CA SER A 19 20.29 -13.20 30.85
C SER A 19 21.61 -12.70 30.26
N LYS A 20 21.75 -12.44 28.95
CA LYS A 20 22.96 -11.89 28.37
C LYS A 20 23.03 -10.39 28.64
N LYS A 21 23.76 -10.05 29.68
CA LYS A 21 24.01 -8.71 30.23
C LYS A 21 24.40 -7.73 29.11
N GLU A 22 23.60 -6.68 28.95
CA GLU A 22 24.04 -5.48 28.25
C GLU A 22 25.24 -4.90 29.00
N ILE A 23 26.38 -4.83 28.35
CA ILE A 23 27.58 -4.28 28.91
C ILE A 23 27.74 -2.85 28.38
N GLN A 24 27.51 -1.87 29.25
CA GLN A 24 27.84 -0.48 28.91
C GLN A 24 29.33 -0.27 29.15
N ARG A 25 30.06 0.13 28.10
CA ARG A 25 31.51 0.38 28.15
C ARG A 25 31.90 1.51 27.20
N SER A 26 32.89 2.32 27.57
CA SER A 26 33.55 3.22 26.62
C SER A 26 34.48 2.42 25.73
N LEU A 27 34.37 2.60 24.43
CA LEU A 27 35.22 1.96 23.44
C LEU A 27 35.92 3.02 22.58
N PRO A 28 37.17 2.75 22.15
CA PRO A 28 37.85 3.61 21.18
C PRO A 28 37.00 3.75 19.91
N VAL A 29 36.90 4.99 19.39
CA VAL A 29 36.12 5.28 18.15
C VAL A 29 36.63 4.46 16.96
N THR A 30 37.95 4.13 16.97
CA THR A 30 38.63 3.32 15.95
C THR A 30 38.32 1.83 16.03
N ALA A 31 37.82 1.34 17.19
CA ALA A 31 37.39 -0.05 17.36
C ALA A 31 36.01 -0.31 16.75
N LEU A 32 35.27 0.75 16.43
CA LEU A 32 33.94 0.69 15.82
C LEU A 32 34.02 0.70 14.29
N GLN A 33 33.23 -0.13 13.66
CA GLN A 33 33.07 -0.16 12.19
C GLN A 33 31.59 -0.01 11.80
N PRO A 34 31.30 0.60 10.65
CA PRO A 34 29.92 0.73 10.17
C PRO A 34 29.29 -0.64 9.94
N GLY A 35 28.00 -0.75 10.19
CA GLY A 35 27.23 -1.96 9.92
C GLY A 35 27.18 -2.28 8.42
N LYS A 36 27.24 -3.58 8.06
CA LYS A 36 27.21 -4.06 6.67
C LYS A 36 25.98 -3.58 5.86
N TYR A 37 24.90 -3.18 6.54
CA TYR A 37 23.58 -2.95 5.96
C TYR A 37 23.01 -1.56 6.23
N GLN A 38 23.89 -0.55 6.32
CA GLN A 38 23.47 0.84 6.55
C GLN A 38 23.01 1.49 5.22
N PRO A 39 21.72 1.78 5.01
CA PRO A 39 21.19 2.27 3.73
C PRO A 39 21.51 3.75 3.45
N ARG A 40 22.11 4.49 4.42
CA ARG A 40 22.43 5.91 4.23
C ARG A 40 23.74 6.11 3.49
N THR A 41 23.67 6.18 2.17
CA THR A 41 24.79 6.62 1.31
C THR A 41 24.96 8.15 1.28
N GLN A 42 23.92 8.93 1.55
CA GLN A 42 23.97 10.39 1.60
C GLN A 42 23.58 10.89 2.99
N MET A 43 24.55 11.34 3.78
CA MET A 43 24.34 12.10 5.01
C MET A 43 24.51 13.57 4.68
N ASP A 44 23.54 14.39 5.07
CA ASP A 44 23.64 15.83 5.01
C ASP A 44 24.80 16.29 5.91
N LYS A 45 25.78 16.97 5.31
CA LYS A 45 27.01 17.40 5.99
C LYS A 45 26.72 18.44 7.06
N GLU A 46 25.83 19.40 6.80
CA GLU A 46 25.47 20.46 7.75
C GLU A 46 24.85 19.86 9.02
N SER A 47 23.88 18.96 8.89
CA SER A 47 23.24 18.27 10.01
C SER A 47 24.21 17.38 10.81
N LEU A 48 25.30 16.90 10.19
CA LEU A 48 26.32 16.12 10.87
C LEU A 48 27.31 17.02 11.64
N GLU A 49 27.63 18.18 11.10
CA GLU A 49 28.48 19.20 11.74
C GLU A 49 27.79 19.82 12.97
N GLU A 50 26.48 20.12 12.88
CA GLU A 50 25.69 20.56 14.02
C GLU A 50 25.71 19.54 15.17
N LEU A 51 25.52 18.25 14.85
CA LEU A 51 25.60 17.18 15.83
C LEU A 51 27.01 17.07 16.42
N ALA A 52 28.05 17.22 15.60
CA ALA A 52 29.42 17.21 16.09
C ALA A 52 29.72 18.39 17.03
N ALA A 53 29.18 19.57 16.75
CA ALA A 53 29.30 20.75 17.65
C ALA A 53 28.60 20.51 18.98
N SER A 54 27.42 19.93 18.99
CA SER A 54 26.70 19.53 20.20
C SER A 54 27.51 18.51 21.03
N ILE A 55 28.07 17.48 20.36
CA ILE A 55 28.88 16.44 21.01
C ILE A 55 30.17 17.03 21.63
N ARG A 56 30.81 18.03 20.97
CA ARG A 56 31.96 18.72 21.56
C ARG A 56 31.60 19.46 22.84
N ALA A 57 30.40 20.05 22.89
CA ALA A 57 29.99 20.88 24.04
C ALA A 57 29.49 20.02 25.23
N GLN A 58 28.79 18.92 24.97
CA GLN A 58 28.04 18.19 25.99
C GLN A 58 28.48 16.70 26.12
N GLY A 59 29.37 16.24 25.24
CA GLY A 59 29.70 14.84 25.13
C GLY A 59 28.58 14.03 24.44
N LEU A 60 28.81 12.74 24.25
CA LEU A 60 27.83 11.82 23.69
C LEU A 60 26.89 11.30 24.79
N MET A 61 25.69 11.86 24.88
CA MET A 61 24.70 11.52 25.92
C MET A 61 24.05 10.12 25.74
N GLN A 62 23.84 9.69 24.50
CA GLN A 62 23.24 8.40 24.21
C GLN A 62 24.30 7.41 23.69
N PRO A 63 24.47 6.23 24.32
CA PRO A 63 25.42 5.25 23.87
C PRO A 63 25.12 4.72 22.46
N ILE A 64 26.18 4.31 21.76
CA ILE A 64 26.11 3.65 20.47
C ILE A 64 25.87 2.16 20.69
N LEU A 65 24.86 1.56 20.07
CA LEU A 65 24.61 0.13 20.17
C LEU A 65 25.53 -0.62 19.21
N VAL A 66 26.33 -1.54 19.77
CA VAL A 66 27.34 -2.29 19.02
C VAL A 66 27.29 -3.78 19.37
N ARG A 67 27.81 -4.61 18.48
CA ARG A 67 28.06 -6.04 18.72
C ARG A 67 29.51 -6.39 18.46
N PRO A 68 30.08 -7.37 19.17
CA PRO A 68 31.44 -7.85 18.90
C PRO A 68 31.43 -8.63 17.55
N VAL A 69 32.43 -8.37 16.70
CA VAL A 69 32.62 -9.08 15.42
C VAL A 69 33.91 -9.89 15.44
N SER A 70 34.92 -9.37 16.12
CA SER A 70 36.21 -10.04 16.39
C SER A 70 36.85 -9.49 17.68
N MET A 71 38.01 -10.04 18.07
CA MET A 71 38.78 -9.44 19.17
C MET A 71 39.01 -7.96 18.89
N ASP A 72 38.55 -7.09 19.81
CA ASP A 72 38.67 -5.63 19.79
C ASP A 72 38.02 -4.91 18.58
N ARG A 73 37.11 -5.57 17.83
CA ARG A 73 36.34 -4.93 16.79
C ARG A 73 34.85 -5.10 17.01
N TYR A 74 34.14 -3.98 16.86
CA TYR A 74 32.71 -3.90 17.09
C TYR A 74 31.99 -3.32 15.88
N GLU A 75 30.87 -3.93 15.50
CA GLU A 75 30.01 -3.44 14.41
C GLU A 75 28.86 -2.63 15.00
N ILE A 76 28.59 -1.46 14.41
CA ILE A 76 27.52 -0.56 14.83
C ILE A 76 26.19 -1.12 14.32
N ILE A 77 25.26 -1.38 15.24
CA ILE A 77 23.87 -1.76 14.97
C ILE A 77 23.02 -0.51 14.83
N ALA A 78 23.14 0.43 15.78
CA ALA A 78 22.41 1.69 15.78
C ALA A 78 23.29 2.84 16.30
N GLY A 79 23.13 4.02 15.70
CA GLY A 79 23.85 5.22 16.10
C GLY A 79 25.03 5.62 15.21
N GLU A 80 25.06 5.23 13.94
CA GLU A 80 26.16 5.58 13.01
C GLU A 80 26.36 7.10 12.86
N ARG A 81 25.29 7.90 12.84
CA ARG A 81 25.42 9.37 12.82
C ARG A 81 26.17 9.88 14.06
N ARG A 82 25.86 9.34 15.23
CA ARG A 82 26.53 9.67 16.49
C ARG A 82 28.00 9.29 16.45
N TRP A 83 28.34 8.13 15.91
CA TRP A 83 29.71 7.70 15.70
C TRP A 83 30.47 8.63 14.76
N ARG A 84 29.95 8.95 13.58
CA ARG A 84 30.59 9.87 12.64
C ARG A 84 30.73 11.28 13.19
N ALA A 85 29.70 11.78 13.87
CA ALA A 85 29.76 13.09 14.53
C ALA A 85 30.78 13.09 15.67
N SER A 86 30.94 11.99 16.41
CA SER A 86 31.99 11.84 17.44
C SER A 86 33.40 11.86 16.84
N GLN A 87 33.60 11.26 15.66
CA GLN A 87 34.88 11.37 14.92
C GLN A 87 35.18 12.83 14.53
N LEU A 88 34.17 13.54 13.96
CA LEU A 88 34.29 14.96 13.60
C LEU A 88 34.48 15.86 14.84
N ALA A 89 33.94 15.46 15.99
CA ALA A 89 34.13 16.14 17.25
C ALA A 89 35.50 15.91 17.87
N GLY A 90 36.29 14.94 17.37
CA GLY A 90 37.65 14.61 17.87
C GLY A 90 37.64 13.74 19.12
N LEU A 91 36.55 13.03 19.42
CA LEU A 91 36.50 12.12 20.56
C LEU A 91 37.37 10.88 20.28
N THR A 92 38.16 10.45 21.26
CA THR A 92 38.95 9.22 21.21
C THR A 92 38.17 8.00 21.63
N GLU A 93 37.20 8.18 22.55
CA GLU A 93 36.34 7.13 23.08
C GLU A 93 34.88 7.58 23.06
N VAL A 94 33.99 6.63 22.90
CA VAL A 94 32.53 6.85 22.92
C VAL A 94 31.84 5.83 23.81
N PRO A 95 30.78 6.23 24.55
CA PRO A 95 29.97 5.30 25.32
C PRO A 95 29.24 4.37 24.38
N THR A 96 29.35 3.08 24.62
CA THR A 96 28.73 2.03 23.82
C THR A 96 27.94 1.09 24.70
N LEU A 97 26.89 0.52 24.11
CA LEU A 97 26.12 -0.59 24.64
C LEU A 97 26.46 -1.83 23.82
N ILE A 98 27.24 -2.74 24.46
CA ILE A 98 27.66 -3.98 23.78
C ILE A 98 26.59 -5.03 24.02
N ARG A 99 26.09 -5.62 22.93
CA ARG A 99 25.13 -6.70 22.97
C ARG A 99 25.58 -7.82 22.03
N GLU A 100 25.69 -9.04 22.56
CA GLU A 100 25.92 -10.23 21.73
C GLU A 100 24.66 -10.60 20.99
N ILE A 101 24.54 -10.20 19.74
CA ILE A 101 23.37 -10.43 18.88
C ILE A 101 23.83 -11.21 17.66
N PRO A 102 23.13 -12.29 17.27
CA PRO A 102 23.35 -12.99 16.01
C PRO A 102 23.22 -12.04 14.81
N ASP A 103 23.95 -12.31 13.72
CA ASP A 103 23.96 -11.47 12.51
C ASP A 103 22.56 -11.15 12.02
N GLU A 104 21.70 -12.17 12.00
CA GLU A 104 20.32 -12.08 11.55
C GLU A 104 19.47 -11.14 12.42
N ALA A 105 19.58 -11.25 13.74
CA ALA A 105 18.87 -10.38 14.67
C ALA A 105 19.39 -8.93 14.60
N ALA A 106 20.70 -8.72 14.44
CA ALA A 106 21.30 -7.40 14.28
C ALA A 106 20.79 -6.71 12.99
N LEU A 107 20.67 -7.48 11.91
CA LEU A 107 20.14 -6.99 10.63
C LEU A 107 18.67 -6.61 10.75
N ALA A 108 17.86 -7.44 11.41
CA ALA A 108 16.44 -7.14 11.65
C ALA A 108 16.29 -5.86 12.50
N MET A 109 17.07 -5.70 13.56
CA MET A 109 17.05 -4.49 14.41
C MET A 109 17.43 -3.22 13.64
N ALA A 110 18.46 -3.28 12.80
CA ALA A 110 18.87 -2.15 11.97
C ALA A 110 17.78 -1.77 10.95
N LEU A 111 17.10 -2.76 10.37
CA LEU A 111 15.99 -2.55 9.45
C LEU A 111 14.78 -1.94 10.16
N ILE A 112 14.43 -2.43 11.34
CA ILE A 112 13.33 -1.90 12.17
C ILE A 112 13.61 -0.44 12.56
N GLU A 113 14.83 -0.13 13.05
CA GLU A 113 15.22 1.26 13.37
C GLU A 113 15.04 2.17 12.17
N ASN A 114 15.46 1.71 11.00
CA ASN A 114 15.32 2.48 9.77
C ASN A 114 13.86 2.72 9.38
N ILE A 115 12.97 1.73 9.56
CA ILE A 115 11.53 1.86 9.28
C ILE A 115 10.83 2.81 10.28
N GLN A 116 11.30 2.89 11.52
CA GLN A 116 10.72 3.75 12.56
C GLN A 116 11.07 5.24 12.42
N ARG A 117 11.75 5.65 11.34
CA ARG A 117 12.13 7.06 11.13
C ARG A 117 10.92 7.88 10.68
N GLU A 118 10.83 9.13 11.18
CA GLU A 118 9.68 10.02 10.98
C GLU A 118 9.45 10.48 9.53
N ASN A 119 10.45 10.36 8.64
CA ASN A 119 10.40 10.91 7.28
C ASN A 119 10.38 9.85 6.16
N LEU A 120 9.91 8.63 6.45
CA LEU A 120 9.80 7.61 5.41
C LEU A 120 8.55 7.81 4.57
N ASN A 121 8.73 7.63 3.27
CA ASN A 121 7.64 7.52 2.33
C ASN A 121 6.86 6.20 2.57
N PRO A 122 5.53 6.17 2.38
CA PRO A 122 4.73 4.96 2.56
C PRO A 122 5.19 3.73 1.79
N LEU A 123 5.80 3.90 0.61
CA LEU A 123 6.37 2.79 -0.17
C LEU A 123 7.70 2.30 0.39
N GLU A 124 8.53 3.19 0.93
CA GLU A 124 9.77 2.80 1.62
C GLU A 124 9.44 2.03 2.90
N GLU A 125 8.44 2.47 3.67
CA GLU A 125 7.94 1.75 4.84
C GLU A 125 7.39 0.36 4.44
N ALA A 126 6.63 0.29 3.34
CA ALA A 126 6.10 -0.96 2.81
C ALA A 126 7.23 -1.93 2.37
N LEU A 127 8.25 -1.43 1.68
CA LEU A 127 9.42 -2.22 1.28
C LEU A 127 10.20 -2.74 2.50
N GLY A 128 10.37 -1.90 3.51
CA GLY A 128 10.98 -2.32 4.77
C GLY A 128 10.20 -3.43 5.48
N LEU A 129 8.86 -3.28 5.55
CA LEU A 129 7.99 -4.32 6.09
C LEU A 129 8.04 -5.62 5.28
N GLN A 130 8.07 -5.53 3.94
CA GLN A 130 8.19 -6.70 3.08
C GLN A 130 9.49 -7.44 3.34
N ARG A 131 10.61 -6.72 3.50
CA ARG A 131 11.90 -7.31 3.83
C ARG A 131 11.89 -8.02 5.19
N LEU A 132 11.21 -7.45 6.21
CA LEU A 132 11.04 -8.14 7.50
C LEU A 132 10.29 -9.47 7.35
N VAL A 133 9.30 -9.53 6.48
CA VAL A 133 8.55 -10.77 6.20
C VAL A 133 9.41 -11.77 5.42
N ASP A 134 10.09 -11.32 4.35
CA ASP A 134 10.78 -12.22 3.41
C ASP A 134 12.15 -12.70 3.93
N GLU A 135 12.95 -11.78 4.50
CA GLU A 135 14.31 -12.09 4.94
C GLU A 135 14.37 -12.71 6.34
N PHE A 136 13.39 -12.37 7.22
CA PHE A 136 13.37 -12.82 8.61
C PHE A 136 12.19 -13.73 8.95
N ALA A 137 11.46 -14.21 7.93
CA ALA A 137 10.30 -15.10 8.06
C ALA A 137 9.25 -14.62 9.08
N MET A 138 9.14 -13.30 9.29
CA MET A 138 8.16 -12.73 10.20
C MET A 138 6.76 -12.80 9.61
N THR A 139 5.78 -13.09 10.44
CA THR A 139 4.38 -12.89 10.06
C THR A 139 4.06 -11.40 9.93
N HIS A 140 3.03 -11.04 9.17
CA HIS A 140 2.57 -9.63 9.05
C HIS A 140 2.27 -9.00 10.42
N GLN A 141 1.80 -9.79 11.39
CA GLN A 141 1.56 -9.31 12.76
C GLN A 141 2.88 -8.97 13.46
N GLN A 142 3.85 -9.88 13.41
CA GLN A 142 5.15 -9.68 14.04
C GLN A 142 5.90 -8.48 13.43
N ALA A 143 5.89 -8.34 12.10
CA ALA A 143 6.49 -7.20 11.42
C ALA A 143 5.79 -5.88 11.80
N ALA A 144 4.45 -5.87 11.89
CA ALA A 144 3.69 -4.70 12.33
C ALA A 144 4.04 -4.30 13.77
N ASP A 145 4.05 -5.28 14.70
CA ASP A 145 4.38 -5.04 16.11
C ASP A 145 5.81 -4.53 16.28
N ALA A 146 6.76 -5.07 15.52
CA ALA A 146 8.17 -4.66 15.54
C ALA A 146 8.36 -3.20 15.15
N VAL A 147 7.58 -2.69 14.20
CA VAL A 147 7.68 -1.28 13.77
C VAL A 147 6.68 -0.36 14.49
N GLY A 148 5.94 -0.85 15.48
CA GLY A 148 4.96 -0.07 16.25
C GLY A 148 3.69 0.29 15.48
N ARG A 149 3.33 -0.51 14.45
CA ARG A 149 2.10 -0.34 13.66
C ARG A 149 1.05 -1.39 14.01
N SER A 150 -0.21 -1.07 13.75
CA SER A 150 -1.27 -2.09 13.81
C SER A 150 -1.18 -3.04 12.59
N ARG A 151 -1.57 -4.31 12.77
CA ARG A 151 -1.63 -5.28 11.67
C ARG A 151 -2.41 -4.78 10.43
N PRO A 152 -3.60 -4.13 10.58
CA PRO A 152 -4.30 -3.56 9.44
C PRO A 152 -3.50 -2.46 8.72
N ALA A 153 -2.77 -1.61 9.48
CA ALA A 153 -1.93 -0.57 8.89
C ALA A 153 -0.77 -1.17 8.08
N ALA A 154 -0.04 -2.14 8.65
CA ALA A 154 1.03 -2.84 7.94
C ALA A 154 0.52 -3.59 6.70
N SER A 155 -0.63 -4.28 6.79
CA SER A 155 -1.24 -4.95 5.64
C SER A 155 -1.64 -3.96 4.54
N ASN A 156 -2.12 -2.77 4.89
CA ASN A 156 -2.43 -1.72 3.92
C ASN A 156 -1.17 -1.18 3.22
N LEU A 157 -0.07 -1.01 3.96
CA LEU A 157 1.21 -0.61 3.38
C LEU A 157 1.74 -1.67 2.42
N LEU A 158 1.80 -2.94 2.82
CA LEU A 158 2.25 -4.04 1.96
C LEU A 158 1.44 -4.14 0.66
N ARG A 159 0.14 -3.88 0.70
CA ARG A 159 -0.70 -3.86 -0.51
C ARG A 159 -0.32 -2.77 -1.49
N LEU A 160 0.30 -1.66 -1.06
CA LEU A 160 0.75 -0.60 -1.98
C LEU A 160 1.82 -1.09 -2.95
N LEU A 161 2.59 -2.12 -2.58
CA LEU A 161 3.59 -2.74 -3.44
C LEU A 161 2.97 -3.49 -4.64
N GLN A 162 1.67 -3.81 -4.57
CA GLN A 162 0.92 -4.46 -5.64
C GLN A 162 0.41 -3.48 -6.71
N LEU A 163 0.58 -2.17 -6.50
CA LEU A 163 0.20 -1.15 -7.48
C LEU A 163 1.13 -1.18 -8.68
N ALA A 164 0.58 -0.80 -9.83
CA ALA A 164 1.37 -0.58 -11.04
C ALA A 164 2.48 0.45 -10.80
N LYS A 165 3.68 0.22 -11.33
CA LYS A 165 4.85 1.07 -11.09
C LYS A 165 4.61 2.56 -11.32
N PRO A 166 3.91 3.01 -12.41
CA PRO A 166 3.60 4.44 -12.59
C PRO A 166 2.73 5.02 -11.47
N VAL A 167 1.84 4.21 -10.86
CA VAL A 167 0.99 4.67 -9.74
C VAL A 167 1.82 4.79 -8.45
N GLN A 168 2.76 3.87 -8.23
CA GLN A 168 3.74 3.99 -7.15
C GLN A 168 4.57 5.27 -7.29
N ASP A 169 5.04 5.57 -8.51
CA ASP A 169 5.84 6.77 -8.79
C ASP A 169 5.01 8.07 -8.54
N MET A 170 3.72 8.08 -8.89
CA MET A 170 2.81 9.18 -8.57
C MET A 170 2.60 9.36 -7.06
N LEU A 171 2.52 8.25 -6.30
CA LEU A 171 2.45 8.29 -4.83
C LEU A 171 3.76 8.82 -4.24
N MET A 172 4.91 8.40 -4.76
CA MET A 172 6.23 8.88 -4.35
C MET A 172 6.40 10.38 -4.61
N ALA A 173 5.91 10.85 -5.74
CA ALA A 173 5.93 12.28 -6.12
C ALA A 173 4.90 13.13 -5.34
N GLY A 174 4.05 12.52 -4.50
CA GLY A 174 2.98 13.22 -3.80
C GLY A 174 1.85 13.74 -4.71
N THR A 175 1.79 13.24 -5.95
CA THR A 175 0.73 13.63 -6.91
C THR A 175 -0.61 13.01 -6.56
N ILE A 176 -0.58 11.88 -5.86
CA ILE A 176 -1.73 11.21 -5.27
C ILE A 176 -1.42 10.82 -3.83
N ASP A 177 -2.45 10.80 -2.97
CA ASP A 177 -2.32 10.40 -1.58
C ASP A 177 -2.46 8.88 -1.39
N MET A 178 -2.05 8.39 -0.21
CA MET A 178 -2.18 6.97 0.17
C MET A 178 -3.65 6.48 0.11
N GLY A 179 -4.63 7.34 0.39
CA GLY A 179 -6.05 7.02 0.25
C GLY A 179 -6.45 6.73 -1.20
N HIS A 180 -5.98 7.54 -2.14
CA HIS A 180 -6.17 7.33 -3.58
C HIS A 180 -5.52 6.01 -4.03
N ALA A 181 -4.26 5.79 -3.66
CA ALA A 181 -3.51 4.58 -3.98
C ALA A 181 -4.24 3.31 -3.48
N ARG A 182 -4.79 3.32 -2.28
CA ARG A 182 -5.58 2.20 -1.74
C ARG A 182 -6.87 1.95 -2.50
N ALA A 183 -7.56 3.00 -2.92
CA ALA A 183 -8.79 2.88 -3.71
C ALA A 183 -8.54 2.20 -5.06
N LEU A 184 -7.34 2.36 -5.64
CA LEU A 184 -6.96 1.81 -6.95
C LEU A 184 -6.60 0.31 -6.90
N LEU A 185 -6.28 -0.26 -5.73
CA LEU A 185 -5.83 -1.65 -5.60
C LEU A 185 -6.73 -2.73 -6.24
N PRO A 186 -8.07 -2.60 -6.25
CA PRO A 186 -8.93 -3.60 -6.87
C PRO A 186 -8.90 -3.63 -8.40
N LEU A 187 -8.33 -2.60 -9.02
CA LEU A 187 -8.30 -2.44 -10.47
C LEU A 187 -7.13 -3.20 -11.11
N SER A 188 -7.27 -3.53 -12.40
CA SER A 188 -6.14 -4.01 -13.20
C SER A 188 -5.08 -2.90 -13.37
N ASN A 189 -3.82 -3.28 -13.59
CA ASN A 189 -2.70 -2.34 -13.69
C ASN A 189 -2.95 -1.22 -14.73
N VAL A 190 -3.59 -1.54 -15.85
CA VAL A 190 -3.92 -0.55 -16.89
C VAL A 190 -4.93 0.47 -16.38
N LEU A 191 -6.01 0.01 -15.74
CA LEU A 191 -7.03 0.88 -15.16
C LEU A 191 -6.49 1.68 -13.97
N GLN A 192 -5.61 1.10 -13.15
CA GLN A 192 -4.95 1.81 -12.07
C GLN A 192 -4.25 3.07 -12.59
N VAL A 193 -3.46 2.96 -13.66
CA VAL A 193 -2.72 4.09 -14.25
C VAL A 193 -3.68 5.14 -14.82
N GLN A 194 -4.70 4.72 -15.58
CA GLN A 194 -5.67 5.64 -16.19
C GLN A 194 -6.45 6.42 -15.13
N ILE A 195 -6.92 5.74 -14.09
CA ILE A 195 -7.70 6.36 -13.02
C ILE A 195 -6.81 7.24 -12.14
N ALA A 196 -5.58 6.82 -11.84
CA ALA A 196 -4.61 7.62 -11.10
C ALA A 196 -4.31 8.96 -11.80
N GLN A 197 -4.07 8.93 -13.12
CA GLN A 197 -3.87 10.13 -13.92
C GLN A 197 -5.10 11.06 -13.87
N ARG A 198 -6.30 10.48 -13.96
CA ARG A 198 -7.55 11.24 -13.88
C ARG A 198 -7.76 11.88 -12.51
N ILE A 199 -7.40 11.17 -11.43
CA ILE A 199 -7.42 11.69 -10.06
C ILE A 199 -6.50 12.91 -9.94
N ALA A 200 -5.25 12.78 -10.40
CA ALA A 200 -4.26 13.83 -10.35
C ALA A 200 -4.65 15.06 -11.18
N GLN A 201 -5.12 14.86 -12.44
CA GLN A 201 -5.53 15.96 -13.33
C GLN A 201 -6.72 16.74 -12.82
N LYS A 202 -7.66 16.07 -12.14
CA LYS A 202 -8.91 16.71 -11.67
C LYS A 202 -8.86 17.11 -10.20
N GLY A 203 -7.80 16.79 -9.47
CA GLY A 203 -7.69 17.05 -8.04
C GLY A 203 -8.81 16.37 -7.23
N LEU A 204 -9.18 15.13 -7.58
CA LEU A 204 -10.28 14.42 -6.94
C LEU A 204 -9.93 14.11 -5.49
N SER A 205 -10.92 14.21 -4.61
CA SER A 205 -10.80 13.72 -3.24
C SER A 205 -10.81 12.19 -3.19
N VAL A 206 -10.32 11.61 -2.08
CA VAL A 206 -10.32 10.15 -1.87
C VAL A 206 -11.72 9.54 -2.05
N ARG A 207 -12.77 10.21 -1.53
CA ARG A 207 -14.16 9.73 -1.66
C ARG A 207 -14.66 9.74 -3.12
N GLU A 208 -14.24 10.71 -3.91
CA GLU A 208 -14.58 10.77 -5.34
C GLU A 208 -13.83 9.69 -6.12
N ALA A 209 -12.57 9.45 -5.79
CA ALA A 209 -11.78 8.37 -6.35
C ALA A 209 -12.40 6.99 -6.05
N GLU A 210 -12.81 6.72 -4.80
CA GLU A 210 -13.51 5.50 -4.42
C GLU A 210 -14.80 5.29 -5.23
N ARG A 211 -15.62 6.35 -5.39
CA ARG A 211 -16.83 6.29 -6.23
C ARG A 211 -16.51 6.02 -7.69
N LEU A 212 -15.43 6.60 -8.20
CA LEU A 212 -14.98 6.39 -9.57
C LEU A 212 -14.58 4.92 -9.77
N VAL A 213 -13.77 4.36 -8.87
CA VAL A 213 -13.35 2.96 -8.90
C VAL A 213 -14.56 2.02 -8.81
N GLN A 214 -15.51 2.28 -7.92
CA GLN A 214 -16.74 1.48 -7.81
C GLN A 214 -17.54 1.48 -9.11
N ARG A 215 -17.62 2.61 -9.83
CA ARG A 215 -18.30 2.68 -11.12
C ARG A 215 -17.60 1.87 -12.20
N GLU A 216 -16.26 1.89 -12.22
CA GLU A 216 -15.47 1.11 -13.18
C GLU A 216 -15.54 -0.41 -12.90
N MET A 217 -15.69 -0.79 -11.63
CA MET A 217 -15.86 -2.18 -11.22
C MET A 217 -17.30 -2.69 -11.34
N ALA A 218 -18.29 -1.77 -11.41
CA ALA A 218 -19.67 -2.16 -11.55
C ALA A 218 -19.87 -2.88 -12.88
N PRO A 219 -20.54 -4.05 -12.91
CA PRO A 219 -20.91 -4.68 -14.15
C PRO A 219 -21.70 -3.66 -15.00
N PRO A 220 -21.50 -3.64 -16.33
CA PRO A 220 -22.26 -2.73 -17.18
C PRO A 220 -23.73 -2.89 -16.84
N ALA A 221 -24.35 -1.78 -16.40
CA ALA A 221 -25.74 -1.80 -16.00
C ALA A 221 -26.52 -2.48 -17.14
N ALA A 222 -27.12 -3.61 -16.85
CA ALA A 222 -28.01 -4.27 -17.80
C ALA A 222 -28.95 -3.16 -18.30
N ARG A 223 -28.91 -2.87 -19.60
CA ARG A 223 -29.83 -1.90 -20.17
C ARG A 223 -31.20 -2.36 -19.73
N VAL A 224 -31.77 -1.66 -18.76
CA VAL A 224 -33.17 -1.89 -18.37
C VAL A 224 -33.93 -1.63 -19.62
N ALA A 225 -34.40 -2.72 -20.26
CA ALA A 225 -35.30 -2.61 -21.39
C ALA A 225 -36.45 -1.68 -20.95
N PRO A 226 -36.76 -0.64 -21.71
CA PRO A 226 -37.87 0.24 -21.35
C PRO A 226 -39.08 -0.62 -21.04
N LYS A 227 -39.69 -0.41 -19.87
CA LYS A 227 -40.90 -1.13 -19.49
C LYS A 227 -41.86 -1.01 -20.65
N PRO A 228 -42.39 -2.13 -21.23
CA PRO A 228 -43.31 -2.07 -22.32
C PRO A 228 -44.51 -1.23 -21.87
N ASP A 229 -44.95 -0.36 -22.77
CA ASP A 229 -46.11 0.48 -22.55
C ASP A 229 -47.34 -0.44 -22.39
N ARG A 230 -48.08 -0.30 -21.30
CA ARG A 230 -49.25 -1.14 -20.98
C ARG A 230 -50.33 -1.03 -22.06
N ASP A 231 -50.50 0.16 -22.64
CA ASP A 231 -51.46 0.40 -23.67
C ASP A 231 -51.07 -0.30 -24.99
N LEU A 232 -49.76 -0.33 -25.29
CA LEU A 232 -49.26 -1.08 -26.44
C LEU A 232 -49.40 -2.59 -26.27
N LEU A 233 -49.17 -3.11 -25.06
CA LEU A 233 -49.36 -4.54 -24.75
C LEU A 233 -50.84 -4.93 -24.92
N ARG A 234 -51.76 -4.13 -24.39
CA ARG A 234 -53.21 -4.37 -24.54
C ARG A 234 -53.65 -4.35 -26.02
N LEU A 235 -53.18 -3.35 -26.77
CA LEU A 235 -53.47 -3.27 -28.20
C LEU A 235 -52.87 -4.46 -28.97
N GLN A 236 -51.73 -4.94 -28.57
CA GLN A 236 -51.08 -6.12 -29.16
C GLN A 236 -51.89 -7.39 -28.88
N GLU A 237 -52.47 -7.58 -27.68
CA GLU A 237 -53.35 -8.68 -27.31
C GLU A 237 -54.66 -8.60 -28.10
N GLU A 238 -55.34 -7.45 -28.13
CA GLU A 238 -56.56 -7.22 -28.86
C GLU A 238 -56.41 -7.51 -30.36
N LEU A 239 -55.31 -7.09 -30.98
CA LEU A 239 -55.00 -7.37 -32.38
C LEU A 239 -54.69 -8.85 -32.61
N SER A 240 -53.97 -9.49 -31.71
CA SER A 240 -53.67 -10.92 -31.82
C SER A 240 -54.92 -11.77 -31.75
N ASP A 241 -55.85 -11.44 -30.85
CA ASP A 241 -57.16 -12.12 -30.74
C ASP A 241 -58.01 -11.90 -31.97
N THR A 242 -58.06 -10.69 -32.51
CA THR A 242 -58.83 -10.33 -33.67
C THR A 242 -58.33 -11.00 -34.96
N LEU A 243 -57.02 -11.05 -35.12
CA LEU A 243 -56.38 -11.58 -36.33
C LEU A 243 -56.17 -13.09 -36.29
N GLY A 244 -56.18 -13.69 -35.08
CA GLY A 244 -55.87 -15.11 -34.89
C GLY A 244 -54.39 -15.43 -35.19
N ALA A 245 -53.50 -14.46 -35.00
CA ALA A 245 -52.07 -14.55 -35.28
C ALA A 245 -51.30 -13.77 -34.27
N THR A 246 -50.04 -14.17 -34.00
CA THR A 246 -49.19 -13.45 -33.05
C THR A 246 -48.80 -12.09 -33.60
N VAL A 247 -49.19 -11.03 -32.89
CA VAL A 247 -48.89 -9.63 -33.25
C VAL A 247 -47.86 -9.04 -32.29
N ALA A 248 -46.84 -8.39 -32.81
CA ALA A 248 -45.86 -7.66 -32.05
C ALA A 248 -45.78 -6.19 -32.52
N ILE A 249 -45.97 -5.25 -31.59
CA ILE A 249 -45.91 -3.82 -31.84
C ILE A 249 -44.64 -3.24 -31.22
N LYS A 250 -43.78 -2.64 -32.02
CA LYS A 250 -42.58 -1.92 -31.58
C LYS A 250 -42.72 -0.46 -31.95
N ALA A 251 -43.02 0.40 -30.98
CA ALA A 251 -43.08 1.86 -31.16
C ALA A 251 -41.96 2.59 -30.46
N ASN A 252 -41.55 3.71 -31.03
CA ASN A 252 -40.60 4.62 -30.40
C ASN A 252 -41.34 5.72 -29.59
N ARG A 253 -40.62 6.53 -28.82
CA ARG A 253 -41.21 7.63 -28.02
C ARG A 253 -41.95 8.70 -28.84
N LYS A 254 -41.78 8.72 -30.17
CA LYS A 254 -42.45 9.67 -31.08
C LYS A 254 -43.69 9.08 -31.73
N GLY A 255 -44.11 7.86 -31.32
CA GLY A 255 -45.28 7.18 -31.89
C GLY A 255 -45.02 6.44 -33.20
N ALA A 256 -43.84 6.57 -33.79
CA ALA A 256 -43.51 5.80 -35.00
C ALA A 256 -43.04 4.39 -34.62
N GLY A 257 -43.44 3.38 -35.39
CA GLY A 257 -43.12 2.00 -35.03
C GLY A 257 -43.24 1.02 -36.17
N LYS A 258 -43.20 -0.27 -35.82
CA LYS A 258 -43.39 -1.41 -36.69
C LYS A 258 -44.42 -2.33 -36.06
N LEU A 259 -45.38 -2.76 -36.90
CA LEU A 259 -46.29 -3.85 -36.59
C LEU A 259 -45.75 -5.10 -37.29
N MET A 260 -45.59 -6.19 -36.55
CA MET A 260 -45.14 -7.48 -37.06
C MET A 260 -46.25 -8.49 -36.74
N ILE A 261 -46.67 -9.25 -37.76
CA ILE A 261 -47.67 -10.30 -37.64
C ILE A 261 -46.98 -11.60 -38.07
N ASP A 262 -46.87 -12.55 -37.17
CA ASP A 262 -46.31 -13.87 -37.47
C ASP A 262 -47.42 -14.79 -37.97
N PHE A 263 -47.22 -15.44 -39.11
CA PHE A 263 -48.15 -16.40 -39.70
C PHE A 263 -47.49 -17.77 -39.88
N SER A 264 -48.28 -18.86 -39.79
CA SER A 264 -47.76 -20.22 -39.81
C SER A 264 -47.68 -20.81 -41.23
N ASP A 265 -48.57 -20.35 -42.12
CA ASP A 265 -48.70 -20.83 -43.52
C ASP A 265 -49.23 -19.74 -44.43
N LEU A 266 -49.23 -20.00 -45.74
CA LEU A 266 -49.70 -19.05 -46.77
C LEU A 266 -51.19 -18.84 -46.71
N ASP A 267 -51.99 -19.86 -46.35
CA ASP A 267 -53.44 -19.75 -46.24
C ASP A 267 -53.83 -18.81 -45.10
N GLN A 268 -53.14 -18.88 -43.98
CA GLN A 268 -53.30 -17.94 -42.90
C GLN A 268 -52.94 -16.52 -43.34
N LEU A 269 -51.85 -16.35 -44.13
CA LEU A 269 -51.44 -15.06 -44.66
C LEU A 269 -52.53 -14.45 -45.56
N GLU A 270 -53.16 -15.25 -46.47
CA GLU A 270 -54.28 -14.79 -47.31
C GLU A 270 -55.44 -14.34 -46.45
N GLY A 271 -55.80 -15.11 -45.42
CA GLY A 271 -56.82 -14.74 -44.43
C GLY A 271 -56.54 -13.45 -43.69
N LEU A 272 -55.30 -13.21 -43.29
CA LEU A 272 -54.87 -11.97 -42.67
C LEU A 272 -54.95 -10.78 -43.62
N LEU A 273 -54.49 -10.94 -44.86
CA LEU A 273 -54.56 -9.89 -45.88
C LEU A 273 -56.01 -9.53 -46.24
N ALA A 274 -56.92 -10.49 -46.23
CA ALA A 274 -58.39 -10.24 -46.48
C ALA A 274 -59.02 -9.42 -45.34
N ARG A 275 -58.55 -9.55 -44.09
CA ARG A 275 -59.02 -8.77 -42.93
C ARG A 275 -58.39 -7.39 -42.83
N LEU A 276 -57.23 -7.15 -43.43
CA LEU A 276 -56.53 -5.88 -43.46
C LEU A 276 -56.92 -4.97 -44.65
N ARG A 277 -57.65 -5.49 -45.61
CA ARG A 277 -58.23 -4.74 -46.68
C ARG A 277 -59.60 -4.21 -46.28
#